data_5033a4881812fc9d634d96a1f6f24cf6
#
_entry.id   5033a4881812fc9d634d96a1f6f24cf6
#
_cell.length_a   1.000
_cell.length_b   1.000
_cell.length_c   1.000
_cell.angle_alpha   90.00
_cell.angle_beta   90.00
_cell.angle_gamma   90.00
#
_symmetry.space_group_name_H-M   'P 1'
#
loop_
_entity.id
_entity.type
_entity.pdbx_description
1 polymer ?
#
loop_
_entity_poly.entity_id
_entity_poly.type
_entity_poly.pdbx_seq_one_letter_code
_entity_poly.pdbx_strand_id
1 'polypeptide(L)'
;AGDHHQFVTLEFSREQLQKQLADCEADLEPQLRAAVFPGKERSIVSTARPMSAEQHHVVASLAQPPVSKSAQSLWYQSKALELMAHFLFTPKDPELFCMRQKRVARDRVARTKELLARNLAQPLTLETLGREVGCSPFYLSRSFSREVGLTIPQYLRKLRMERAAELLRSGRYNVTEAATEVGYASLSHFSKVFCETIGCCPVLYPMAKNVMLDR
;
A
#
# COMPACT_ATOMS: atom_id res chain seq x y z
N ALA A 1 -0.02 -4.12 -41.40
CA ALA A 1 -0.72 -4.91 -40.40
C ALA A 1 -1.91 -4.07 -39.96
N GLY A 2 -3.14 -4.48 -40.33
CA GLY A 2 -4.34 -3.74 -39.93
C GLY A 2 -4.64 -4.04 -38.47
N ASP A 3 -4.89 -3.00 -37.68
CA ASP A 3 -5.35 -3.13 -36.30
C ASP A 3 -6.78 -3.71 -36.34
N HIS A 4 -6.90 -4.98 -35.95
CA HIS A 4 -8.19 -5.61 -35.78
C HIS A 4 -8.72 -5.28 -34.38
N HIS A 5 -9.69 -4.37 -34.30
CA HIS A 5 -10.40 -4.09 -33.06
C HIS A 5 -11.49 -5.13 -32.87
N GLN A 6 -11.45 -5.84 -31.74
CA GLN A 6 -12.54 -6.71 -31.29
C GLN A 6 -13.38 -5.98 -30.25
N PHE A 7 -14.67 -5.99 -30.39
CA PHE A 7 -15.60 -5.42 -29.40
C PHE A 7 -16.73 -6.42 -29.11
N VAL A 8 -17.26 -6.33 -27.91
CA VAL A 8 -18.41 -7.08 -27.45
C VAL A 8 -19.48 -6.08 -27.05
N THR A 9 -20.68 -6.25 -27.55
CA THR A 9 -21.85 -5.45 -27.17
C THR A 9 -22.81 -6.30 -26.36
N LEU A 10 -23.22 -5.78 -25.21
CA LEU A 10 -24.25 -6.37 -24.35
C LEU A 10 -25.45 -5.44 -24.33
N GLU A 11 -26.61 -5.97 -24.70
CA GLU A 11 -27.88 -5.25 -24.74
C GLU A 11 -28.83 -5.83 -23.68
N PHE A 12 -29.40 -4.94 -22.88
CA PHE A 12 -30.38 -5.29 -21.85
C PHE A 12 -31.62 -4.44 -22.00
N SER A 13 -32.80 -5.04 -21.82
CA SER A 13 -34.02 -4.26 -21.72
C SER A 13 -34.03 -3.49 -20.38
N ARG A 14 -34.62 -2.29 -20.41
CA ARG A 14 -34.74 -1.46 -19.17
C ARG A 14 -35.52 -2.20 -18.09
N GLU A 15 -36.59 -2.87 -18.46
CA GLU A 15 -37.44 -3.63 -17.52
C GLU A 15 -36.65 -4.75 -16.84
N GLN A 16 -35.80 -5.44 -17.59
CA GLN A 16 -34.96 -6.51 -17.08
C GLN A 16 -33.91 -5.94 -16.09
N LEU A 17 -33.26 -4.81 -16.43
CA LEU A 17 -32.31 -4.15 -15.54
C LEU A 17 -33.00 -3.65 -14.25
N GLN A 18 -34.17 -3.02 -14.36
CA GLN A 18 -34.94 -2.56 -13.20
C GLN A 18 -35.27 -3.72 -12.25
N LYS A 19 -35.72 -4.86 -12.80
CA LYS A 19 -36.06 -6.04 -12.00
C LYS A 19 -34.84 -6.65 -11.32
N GLN A 20 -33.69 -6.72 -12.01
CA GLN A 20 -32.48 -7.35 -11.48
C GLN A 20 -31.72 -6.45 -10.50
N LEU A 21 -31.82 -5.12 -10.64
CA LEU A 21 -31.04 -4.14 -9.90
C LEU A 21 -31.86 -3.38 -8.84
N ALA A 22 -33.13 -3.73 -8.63
CA ALA A 22 -34.02 -3.04 -7.69
C ALA A 22 -33.42 -2.96 -6.26
N ASP A 23 -32.87 -4.06 -5.77
CA ASP A 23 -32.29 -4.16 -4.43
C ASP A 23 -30.89 -3.52 -4.30
N CYS A 24 -30.29 -3.15 -5.44
CA CYS A 24 -28.93 -2.60 -5.52
C CYS A 24 -28.87 -1.18 -6.10
N GLU A 25 -30.02 -0.52 -6.26
CA GLU A 25 -30.14 0.79 -6.90
C GLU A 25 -29.19 1.85 -6.29
N ALA A 26 -29.02 1.83 -4.97
CA ALA A 26 -28.20 2.81 -4.26
C ALA A 26 -26.69 2.70 -4.57
N ASP A 27 -26.20 1.51 -4.95
CA ASP A 27 -24.80 1.23 -5.22
C ASP A 27 -24.43 1.36 -6.72
N LEU A 28 -25.43 1.63 -7.58
CA LEU A 28 -25.22 1.84 -9.02
C LEU A 28 -24.45 3.14 -9.29
N GLU A 29 -23.67 3.13 -10.36
CA GLU A 29 -23.06 4.35 -10.86
C GLU A 29 -24.15 5.41 -11.14
N PRO A 30 -23.99 6.68 -10.67
CA PRO A 30 -25.06 7.69 -10.73
C PRO A 30 -25.66 7.91 -12.12
N GLN A 31 -24.82 7.86 -13.15
CA GLN A 31 -25.25 7.99 -14.54
C GLN A 31 -26.11 6.80 -15.01
N LEU A 32 -25.72 5.59 -14.63
CA LEU A 32 -26.46 4.36 -14.98
C LEU A 32 -27.77 4.27 -14.18
N ARG A 33 -27.76 4.66 -12.92
CA ARG A 33 -28.97 4.75 -12.10
C ARG A 33 -30.01 5.64 -12.75
N ALA A 34 -29.61 6.83 -13.23
CA ALA A 34 -30.50 7.76 -13.92
C ALA A 34 -31.01 7.21 -15.27
N ALA A 35 -30.25 6.36 -15.95
CA ALA A 35 -30.67 5.73 -17.20
C ALA A 35 -31.63 4.55 -17.00
N VAL A 36 -31.44 3.76 -15.94
CA VAL A 36 -32.22 2.54 -15.65
C VAL A 36 -33.53 2.88 -14.92
N PHE A 37 -33.47 3.69 -13.87
CA PHE A 37 -34.62 4.05 -13.06
C PHE A 37 -35.21 5.41 -13.52
N PRO A 38 -36.53 5.59 -13.51
CA PRO A 38 -37.16 6.74 -14.12
C PRO A 38 -36.76 8.05 -13.42
N GLY A 39 -36.06 8.89 -14.17
CA GLY A 39 -35.72 10.27 -13.89
C GLY A 39 -35.90 11.14 -15.14
N LYS A 40 -35.67 12.45 -15.07
CA LYS A 40 -35.93 13.42 -16.17
C LYS A 40 -34.96 13.31 -17.36
N GLU A 41 -33.88 12.53 -17.28
CA GLU A 41 -32.85 12.44 -18.32
C GLU A 41 -33.04 11.20 -19.23
N ARG A 42 -33.04 11.43 -20.52
CA ARG A 42 -33.46 10.42 -21.54
C ARG A 42 -32.30 9.65 -22.21
N SER A 43 -31.08 10.11 -22.13
CA SER A 43 -29.94 9.43 -22.77
C SER A 43 -28.67 9.86 -22.08
N ILE A 44 -27.92 8.89 -21.57
CA ILE A 44 -26.64 9.15 -20.91
C ILE A 44 -25.58 8.29 -21.61
N VAL A 45 -24.51 8.94 -22.03
CA VAL A 45 -23.30 8.29 -22.52
C VAL A 45 -22.24 8.44 -21.43
N SER A 46 -21.83 7.33 -20.82
CA SER A 46 -20.71 7.34 -19.90
C SER A 46 -19.39 7.51 -20.66
N THR A 47 -18.40 8.11 -20.02
CA THR A 47 -17.05 8.20 -20.59
C THR A 47 -16.39 6.83 -20.66
N ALA A 48 -15.70 6.55 -21.77
CA ALA A 48 -14.92 5.33 -21.89
C ALA A 48 -13.84 5.25 -20.81
N ARG A 49 -13.72 4.08 -20.18
CA ARG A 49 -12.73 3.81 -19.13
C ARG A 49 -11.90 2.58 -19.51
N PRO A 50 -10.61 2.54 -19.16
CA PRO A 50 -9.82 1.33 -19.35
C PRO A 50 -10.36 0.20 -18.47
N MET A 51 -10.42 -1.01 -19.02
CA MET A 51 -10.85 -2.20 -18.29
C MET A 51 -9.77 -2.68 -17.34
N SER A 52 -10.16 -3.21 -16.19
CA SER A 52 -9.28 -3.94 -15.28
C SER A 52 -8.81 -5.27 -15.90
N ALA A 53 -7.76 -5.88 -15.33
CA ALA A 53 -7.31 -7.20 -15.75
C ALA A 53 -8.41 -8.29 -15.62
N GLU A 54 -9.23 -8.20 -14.57
CA GLU A 54 -10.37 -9.09 -14.33
C GLU A 54 -11.45 -8.91 -15.41
N GLN A 55 -11.81 -7.67 -15.71
CA GLN A 55 -12.76 -7.34 -16.78
C GLN A 55 -12.27 -7.83 -18.15
N HIS A 56 -10.98 -7.65 -18.45
CA HIS A 56 -10.36 -8.19 -19.67
C HIS A 56 -10.46 -9.71 -19.74
N HIS A 57 -10.22 -10.41 -18.62
CA HIS A 57 -10.32 -11.86 -18.56
C HIS A 57 -11.75 -12.35 -18.84
N VAL A 58 -12.75 -11.72 -18.25
CA VAL A 58 -14.17 -12.06 -18.47
C VAL A 58 -14.56 -11.83 -19.94
N VAL A 59 -14.22 -10.67 -20.51
CA VAL A 59 -14.52 -10.35 -21.91
C VAL A 59 -13.80 -11.31 -22.87
N ALA A 60 -12.52 -11.61 -22.64
CA ALA A 60 -11.77 -12.54 -23.47
C ALA A 60 -12.37 -13.97 -23.43
N SER A 61 -12.92 -14.40 -22.29
CA SER A 61 -13.56 -15.70 -22.16
C SER A 61 -14.79 -15.87 -23.06
N LEU A 62 -15.46 -14.78 -23.45
CA LEU A 62 -16.65 -14.82 -24.30
C LEU A 62 -16.38 -15.36 -25.71
N ALA A 63 -15.15 -15.24 -26.21
CA ALA A 63 -14.77 -15.70 -27.54
C ALA A 63 -14.79 -17.23 -27.68
N GLN A 64 -14.52 -17.97 -26.59
CA GLN A 64 -14.44 -19.42 -26.59
C GLN A 64 -15.07 -20.00 -25.32
N PRO A 65 -16.40 -20.21 -25.31
CA PRO A 65 -17.07 -20.77 -24.14
C PRO A 65 -16.61 -22.20 -23.85
N PRO A 66 -16.12 -22.52 -22.64
CA PRO A 66 -15.58 -23.85 -22.30
C PRO A 66 -16.67 -24.86 -21.93
N VAL A 67 -17.82 -24.79 -22.58
CA VAL A 67 -19.01 -25.60 -22.28
C VAL A 67 -19.63 -26.21 -23.55
N SER A 68 -20.43 -27.28 -23.41
CA SER A 68 -21.16 -27.87 -24.51
C SER A 68 -22.14 -26.87 -25.12
N LYS A 69 -22.49 -27.09 -26.41
CA LYS A 69 -23.45 -26.23 -27.14
C LYS A 69 -24.79 -26.05 -26.42
N SER A 70 -25.30 -27.09 -25.79
CA SER A 70 -26.54 -27.04 -25.01
C SER A 70 -26.48 -26.18 -23.75
N ALA A 71 -25.28 -26.00 -23.18
CA ALA A 71 -25.05 -25.18 -21.98
C ALA A 71 -24.61 -23.73 -22.26
N GLN A 72 -24.34 -23.40 -23.54
CA GLN A 72 -23.82 -22.07 -23.91
C GLN A 72 -24.77 -20.93 -23.53
N SER A 73 -26.08 -21.11 -23.70
CA SER A 73 -27.05 -20.09 -23.32
C SER A 73 -26.97 -19.75 -21.84
N LEU A 74 -26.90 -20.73 -20.95
CA LEU A 74 -26.77 -20.55 -19.51
C LEU A 74 -25.42 -19.92 -19.16
N TRP A 75 -24.37 -20.36 -19.85
CA TRP A 75 -23.03 -19.82 -19.65
C TRP A 75 -22.95 -18.33 -20.03
N TYR A 76 -23.47 -17.93 -21.18
CA TYR A 76 -23.51 -16.52 -21.58
C TYR A 76 -24.39 -15.68 -20.65
N GLN A 77 -25.51 -16.21 -20.16
CA GLN A 77 -26.31 -15.51 -19.14
C GLN A 77 -25.50 -15.25 -17.85
N SER A 78 -24.75 -16.24 -17.38
CA SER A 78 -23.90 -16.06 -16.19
C SER A 78 -22.81 -15.00 -16.42
N LYS A 79 -22.18 -15.00 -17.60
CA LYS A 79 -21.18 -14.01 -17.98
C LYS A 79 -21.75 -12.60 -18.15
N ALA A 80 -22.96 -12.48 -18.66
CA ALA A 80 -23.67 -11.21 -18.73
C ALA A 80 -23.92 -10.63 -17.31
N LEU A 81 -24.35 -11.45 -16.35
CA LEU A 81 -24.52 -11.03 -14.96
C LEU A 81 -23.19 -10.62 -14.30
N GLU A 82 -22.13 -11.39 -14.55
CA GLU A 82 -20.79 -11.08 -14.06
C GLU A 82 -20.29 -9.72 -14.61
N LEU A 83 -20.48 -9.48 -15.91
CA LEU A 83 -20.14 -8.20 -16.53
C LEU A 83 -21.01 -7.05 -16.00
N MET A 84 -22.30 -7.26 -15.74
CA MET A 84 -23.14 -6.28 -15.07
C MET A 84 -22.56 -5.90 -13.71
N ALA A 85 -22.15 -6.85 -12.88
CA ALA A 85 -21.57 -6.62 -11.59
C ALA A 85 -20.25 -5.81 -11.68
N HIS A 86 -19.45 -6.04 -12.73
CA HIS A 86 -18.18 -5.32 -12.94
C HIS A 86 -18.33 -3.90 -13.51
N PHE A 87 -19.39 -3.64 -14.30
CA PHE A 87 -19.49 -2.39 -15.05
C PHE A 87 -20.58 -1.44 -14.56
N LEU A 88 -21.64 -1.94 -13.89
CA LEU A 88 -22.78 -1.11 -13.53
C LEU A 88 -22.67 -0.50 -12.13
N PHE A 89 -21.78 -1.01 -11.30
CA PHE A 89 -21.66 -0.55 -9.93
C PHE A 89 -20.45 0.38 -9.76
N THR A 90 -20.63 1.39 -8.92
CA THR A 90 -19.49 2.21 -8.45
C THR A 90 -18.59 1.29 -7.63
N PRO A 91 -17.30 1.12 -8.00
CA PRO A 91 -16.39 0.36 -7.16
C PRO A 91 -16.40 0.96 -5.77
N LYS A 92 -16.76 0.19 -4.75
CA LYS A 92 -16.76 0.65 -3.34
C LYS A 92 -15.37 1.11 -2.87
N ASP A 93 -14.35 0.78 -3.63
CA ASP A 93 -12.98 1.27 -3.45
C ASP A 93 -12.22 1.06 -4.77
N PRO A 94 -11.94 2.11 -5.55
CA PRO A 94 -11.15 2.00 -6.76
C PRO A 94 -9.66 1.76 -6.46
N GLU A 95 -9.35 1.28 -5.27
CA GLU A 95 -7.99 0.88 -4.92
C GLU A 95 -7.64 -0.35 -5.77
N LEU A 96 -7.06 -0.10 -6.94
CA LEU A 96 -6.47 -1.15 -7.77
C LEU A 96 -5.68 -2.10 -6.86
N PHE A 97 -5.78 -3.40 -7.05
CA PHE A 97 -5.08 -4.42 -6.26
C PHE A 97 -3.61 -4.05 -6.01
N CYS A 98 -2.94 -3.43 -7.00
CA CYS A 98 -1.59 -2.91 -6.85
C CYS A 98 -1.49 -1.72 -5.87
N MET A 99 -2.51 -0.86 -5.78
CA MET A 99 -2.53 0.25 -4.82
C MET A 99 -2.80 -0.26 -3.40
N ARG A 100 -3.73 -1.21 -3.24
CA ARG A 100 -3.97 -1.91 -1.98
C ARG A 100 -2.71 -2.64 -1.50
N GLN A 101 -2.02 -3.35 -2.38
CA GLN A 101 -0.73 -3.98 -2.08
C GLN A 101 0.33 -2.97 -1.64
N LYS A 102 0.43 -1.82 -2.32
CA LYS A 102 1.34 -0.73 -1.96
C LYS A 102 0.97 -0.12 -0.60
N ARG A 103 -0.31 0.11 -0.33
CA ARG A 103 -0.77 0.62 0.96
C ARG A 103 -0.41 -0.34 2.09
N VAL A 104 -0.78 -1.62 1.96
CA VAL A 104 -0.44 -2.65 2.94
C VAL A 104 1.08 -2.75 3.17
N ALA A 105 1.89 -2.62 2.11
CA ALA A 105 3.34 -2.61 2.25
C ALA A 105 3.85 -1.38 3.02
N ARG A 106 3.29 -0.19 2.75
CA ARG A 106 3.60 1.05 3.49
C ARG A 106 3.20 0.98 4.96
N ASP A 107 2.01 0.46 5.26
CA ASP A 107 1.51 0.29 6.62
C ASP A 107 2.43 -0.66 7.42
N ARG A 108 2.88 -1.77 6.81
CA ARG A 108 3.87 -2.68 7.40
C ARG A 108 5.21 -1.98 7.68
N VAL A 109 5.69 -1.18 6.74
CA VAL A 109 6.93 -0.41 6.92
C VAL A 109 6.76 0.64 8.02
N ALA A 110 5.66 1.37 8.07
CA ALA A 110 5.35 2.33 9.13
C ALA A 110 5.34 1.65 10.50
N ARG A 111 4.63 0.51 10.61
CA ARG A 111 4.60 -0.27 11.85
C ARG A 111 5.96 -0.79 12.26
N THR A 112 6.79 -1.22 11.30
CA THR A 112 8.18 -1.65 11.57
C THR A 112 9.01 -0.51 12.14
N LYS A 113 8.90 0.71 11.59
CA LYS A 113 9.59 1.90 12.13
C LYS A 113 9.21 2.18 13.58
N GLU A 114 7.92 2.09 13.92
CA GLU A 114 7.45 2.25 15.31
C GLU A 114 8.02 1.19 16.25
N LEU A 115 8.02 -0.07 15.83
CA LEU A 115 8.57 -1.17 16.63
C LEU A 115 10.07 -1.00 16.88
N LEU A 116 10.83 -0.57 15.86
CA LEU A 116 12.24 -0.27 16.00
C LEU A 116 12.49 0.92 16.94
N ALA A 117 11.71 1.98 16.83
CA ALA A 117 11.83 3.16 17.69
C ALA A 117 11.53 2.87 19.16
N ARG A 118 10.59 1.95 19.44
CA ARG A 118 10.26 1.53 20.82
C ARG A 118 11.27 0.57 21.43
N ASN A 119 12.06 -0.12 20.62
CA ASN A 119 12.96 -1.18 21.06
C ASN A 119 14.41 -0.90 20.64
N LEU A 120 14.90 0.33 20.89
CA LEU A 120 16.24 0.74 20.46
C LEU A 120 17.34 -0.04 21.14
N ALA A 121 17.27 -0.21 22.46
CA ALA A 121 18.30 -0.90 23.24
C ALA A 121 18.33 -2.41 22.95
N GLN A 122 17.16 -3.02 22.85
CA GLN A 122 16.99 -4.46 22.59
C GLN A 122 16.11 -4.66 21.34
N PRO A 123 16.68 -4.55 20.15
CA PRO A 123 15.91 -4.61 18.93
C PRO A 123 15.33 -6.02 18.70
N LEU A 124 14.09 -6.03 18.19
CA LEU A 124 13.42 -7.25 17.78
C LEU A 124 14.17 -7.91 16.61
N THR A 125 14.17 -9.22 16.57
CA THR A 125 14.72 -9.98 15.42
C THR A 125 13.87 -9.75 14.17
N LEU A 126 14.43 -10.00 13.00
CA LEU A 126 13.73 -9.86 11.73
C LEU A 126 12.51 -10.79 11.65
N GLU A 127 12.62 -11.99 12.25
CA GLU A 127 11.51 -12.97 12.35
C GLU A 127 10.38 -12.44 13.22
N THR A 128 10.72 -11.84 14.36
CA THR A 128 9.72 -11.23 15.26
C THR A 128 9.06 -10.03 14.59
N LEU A 129 9.83 -9.14 13.96
CA LEU A 129 9.28 -8.02 13.19
C LEU A 129 8.33 -8.50 12.08
N GLY A 130 8.72 -9.52 11.31
CA GLY A 130 7.88 -10.11 10.27
C GLY A 130 6.56 -10.64 10.81
N ARG A 131 6.58 -11.29 11.98
CA ARG A 131 5.38 -11.81 12.67
C ARG A 131 4.46 -10.68 13.12
N GLU A 132 5.02 -9.65 13.73
CA GLU A 132 4.28 -8.46 14.23
C GLU A 132 3.57 -7.68 13.11
N VAL A 133 4.16 -7.66 11.90
CA VAL A 133 3.58 -6.93 10.76
C VAL A 133 2.86 -7.84 9.75
N GLY A 134 2.79 -9.17 10.03
CA GLY A 134 2.05 -10.13 9.21
C GLY A 134 2.64 -10.36 7.83
N CYS A 135 3.98 -10.53 7.73
CA CYS A 135 4.63 -10.93 6.49
C CYS A 135 5.94 -11.70 6.74
N SER A 136 6.46 -12.38 5.70
CA SER A 136 7.73 -13.08 5.83
C SER A 136 8.90 -12.11 6.07
N PRO A 137 9.94 -12.53 6.81
CA PRO A 137 11.14 -11.72 7.05
C PRO A 137 11.80 -11.23 5.76
N PHE A 138 11.89 -12.08 4.76
CA PHE A 138 12.44 -11.74 3.44
C PHE A 138 11.64 -10.65 2.73
N TYR A 139 10.31 -10.77 2.72
CA TYR A 139 9.44 -9.74 2.13
C TYR A 139 9.56 -8.42 2.89
N LEU A 140 9.58 -8.46 4.23
CA LEU A 140 9.76 -7.28 5.06
C LEU A 140 11.07 -6.55 4.75
N SER A 141 12.18 -7.25 4.74
CA SER A 141 13.51 -6.67 4.44
C SER A 141 13.55 -5.97 3.09
N ARG A 142 13.00 -6.60 2.04
CA ARG A 142 12.95 -6.02 0.69
C ARG A 142 12.01 -4.82 0.59
N SER A 143 10.81 -4.92 1.15
CA SER A 143 9.82 -3.84 1.09
C SER A 143 10.28 -2.64 1.92
N PHE A 144 10.88 -2.87 3.09
CA PHE A 144 11.45 -1.83 3.93
C PHE A 144 12.58 -1.08 3.22
N SER A 145 13.56 -1.80 2.66
CA SER A 145 14.69 -1.18 1.95
C SER A 145 14.25 -0.40 0.72
N ARG A 146 13.25 -0.89 0.00
CA ARG A 146 12.69 -0.19 -1.17
C ARG A 146 11.94 1.10 -0.79
N GLU A 147 11.19 1.10 0.31
CA GLU A 147 10.37 2.24 0.74
C GLU A 147 11.19 3.30 1.50
N VAL A 148 12.19 2.85 2.29
CA VAL A 148 12.97 3.72 3.18
C VAL A 148 14.32 4.13 2.57
N GLY A 149 14.81 3.38 1.59
CA GLY A 149 16.17 3.57 1.03
C GLY A 149 17.29 3.05 1.92
N LEU A 150 16.97 2.48 3.09
CA LEU A 150 17.92 1.92 4.06
C LEU A 150 17.50 0.51 4.45
N THR A 151 18.47 -0.35 4.75
CA THR A 151 18.16 -1.63 5.38
C THR A 151 17.67 -1.44 6.82
N ILE A 152 16.94 -2.40 7.37
CA ILE A 152 16.46 -2.36 8.77
C ILE A 152 17.61 -2.12 9.76
N PRO A 153 18.77 -2.81 9.69
CA PRO A 153 19.91 -2.53 10.56
C PRO A 153 20.49 -1.12 10.40
N GLN A 154 20.57 -0.58 9.17
CA GLN A 154 21.02 0.78 8.92
C GLN A 154 20.05 1.81 9.50
N TYR A 155 18.76 1.59 9.33
CA TYR A 155 17.71 2.44 9.89
C TYR A 155 17.73 2.43 11.43
N LEU A 156 17.86 1.25 12.05
CA LEU A 156 18.01 1.12 13.51
C LEU A 156 19.25 1.87 14.01
N ARG A 157 20.40 1.74 13.31
CA ARG A 157 21.62 2.48 13.63
C ARG A 157 21.38 3.98 13.61
N LYS A 158 20.70 4.49 12.59
CA LYS A 158 20.33 5.89 12.48
C LYS A 158 19.48 6.34 13.67
N LEU A 159 18.42 5.63 14.00
CA LEU A 159 17.56 5.94 15.15
C LEU A 159 18.33 5.96 16.48
N ARG A 160 19.24 4.99 16.67
CA ARG A 160 20.09 4.94 17.88
C ARG A 160 20.98 6.19 17.99
N MET A 161 21.58 6.62 16.89
CA MET A 161 22.45 7.81 16.89
C MET A 161 21.65 9.09 17.09
N GLU A 162 20.48 9.22 16.48
CA GLU A 162 19.58 10.34 16.71
C GLU A 162 19.15 10.41 18.18
N ARG A 163 18.76 9.28 18.76
CA ARG A 163 18.38 9.22 20.17
C ARG A 163 19.56 9.52 21.11
N ALA A 164 20.76 9.00 20.84
CA ALA A 164 21.95 9.32 21.61
C ALA A 164 22.28 10.81 21.56
N ALA A 165 22.14 11.44 20.39
CA ALA A 165 22.33 12.86 20.22
C ALA A 165 21.34 13.70 21.06
N GLU A 166 20.06 13.27 21.14
CA GLU A 166 19.06 13.89 22.00
C GLU A 166 19.44 13.78 23.51
N LEU A 167 19.86 12.57 23.94
CA LEU A 167 20.26 12.31 25.31
C LEU A 167 21.46 13.19 25.72
N LEU A 168 22.51 13.23 24.89
CA LEU A 168 23.68 14.07 25.12
C LEU A 168 23.34 15.56 25.15
N ARG A 169 22.43 15.99 24.26
CA ARG A 169 21.96 17.38 24.18
C ARG A 169 21.20 17.81 25.45
N SER A 170 20.50 16.87 26.07
CA SER A 170 19.75 17.16 27.30
C SER A 170 20.64 17.53 28.49
N GLY A 171 21.94 17.23 28.43
CA GLY A 171 22.90 17.40 29.52
C GLY A 171 22.70 16.46 30.70
N ARG A 172 21.71 15.56 30.64
CA ARG A 172 21.40 14.62 31.73
C ARG A 172 22.17 13.32 31.65
N TYR A 173 22.75 13.03 30.50
CA TYR A 173 23.45 11.78 30.21
C TYR A 173 24.88 12.07 29.80
N ASN A 174 25.82 11.35 30.39
CA ASN A 174 27.19 11.29 29.88
C ASN A 174 27.28 10.33 28.68
N VAL A 175 28.42 10.29 28.00
CA VAL A 175 28.61 9.51 26.76
C VAL A 175 28.40 8.02 27.00
N THR A 176 28.84 7.49 28.15
CA THR A 176 28.69 6.07 28.50
C THR A 176 27.21 5.70 28.73
N GLU A 177 26.52 6.54 29.49
CA GLU A 177 25.09 6.38 29.76
C GLU A 177 24.27 6.45 28.47
N ALA A 178 24.53 7.43 27.61
CA ALA A 178 23.85 7.57 26.32
C ALA A 178 24.09 6.35 25.40
N ALA A 179 25.34 5.82 25.35
CA ALA A 179 25.67 4.61 24.59
C ALA A 179 24.91 3.40 25.10
N THR A 180 24.84 3.20 26.41
CA THR A 180 24.13 2.09 27.05
C THR A 180 22.62 2.18 26.81
N GLU A 181 22.05 3.37 26.96
CA GLU A 181 20.61 3.63 26.76
C GLU A 181 20.15 3.30 25.34
N VAL A 182 20.99 3.50 24.34
CA VAL A 182 20.68 3.15 22.95
C VAL A 182 21.19 1.76 22.54
N GLY A 183 21.64 0.93 23.51
CA GLY A 183 21.96 -0.47 23.31
C GLY A 183 23.35 -0.75 22.73
N TYR A 184 24.35 0.08 23.03
CA TYR A 184 25.75 -0.19 22.72
C TYR A 184 26.50 -0.68 23.96
N ALA A 185 27.05 -1.89 23.87
CA ALA A 185 27.90 -2.46 24.93
C ALA A 185 29.35 -1.94 24.88
N SER A 186 29.81 -1.49 23.69
CA SER A 186 31.18 -0.98 23.49
C SER A 186 31.16 0.51 23.22
N LEU A 187 31.79 1.28 24.12
CA LEU A 187 31.91 2.73 23.98
C LEU A 187 32.77 3.14 22.79
N SER A 188 33.82 2.38 22.48
CA SER A 188 34.69 2.63 21.31
C SER A 188 33.90 2.45 19.99
N HIS A 189 33.10 1.38 19.90
CA HIS A 189 32.23 1.16 18.75
C HIS A 189 31.15 2.24 18.64
N PHE A 190 30.50 2.60 19.74
CA PHE A 190 29.54 3.69 19.79
C PHE A 190 30.14 4.99 19.28
N SER A 191 31.30 5.42 19.85
CA SER A 191 31.92 6.67 19.48
C SER A 191 32.28 6.75 18.00
N LYS A 192 32.79 5.65 17.42
CA LYS A 192 33.08 5.55 16.00
C LYS A 192 31.80 5.75 15.15
N VAL A 193 30.74 5.00 15.45
CA VAL A 193 29.46 5.06 14.72
C VAL A 193 28.80 6.43 14.88
N PHE A 194 28.90 7.03 16.07
CA PHE A 194 28.36 8.36 16.33
C PHE A 194 29.08 9.42 15.48
N CYS A 195 30.42 9.42 15.47
CA CYS A 195 31.19 10.34 14.62
C CYS A 195 30.87 10.17 13.12
N GLU A 196 30.75 8.94 12.64
CA GLU A 196 30.40 8.65 11.25
C GLU A 196 28.98 9.12 10.87
N THR A 197 28.04 9.05 11.81
CA THR A 197 26.62 9.35 11.55
C THR A 197 26.26 10.81 11.78
N ILE A 198 26.78 11.39 12.87
CA ILE A 198 26.45 12.75 13.32
C ILE A 198 27.48 13.79 12.84
N GLY A 199 28.70 13.35 12.49
CA GLY A 199 29.76 14.21 11.98
C GLY A 199 30.67 14.84 13.05
N CYS A 200 30.47 14.54 14.36
CA CYS A 200 31.31 14.99 15.42
C CYS A 200 31.45 13.97 16.55
N CYS A 201 32.46 14.09 17.37
CA CYS A 201 32.66 13.21 18.53
C CYS A 201 31.55 13.39 19.58
N PRO A 202 31.06 12.30 20.23
CA PRO A 202 29.99 12.41 21.21
C PRO A 202 30.32 13.26 22.40
N VAL A 203 31.61 13.34 22.84
CA VAL A 203 32.07 14.21 23.94
C VAL A 203 31.92 15.69 23.57
N LEU A 204 32.15 16.05 22.32
CA LEU A 204 32.11 17.45 21.85
C LEU A 204 30.69 17.86 21.38
N TYR A 205 29.79 16.90 21.21
CA TYR A 205 28.46 17.17 20.64
C TYR A 205 27.63 18.18 21.47
N PRO A 206 27.60 18.15 22.81
CA PRO A 206 26.87 19.15 23.61
C PRO A 206 27.39 20.57 23.42
N MET A 207 28.70 20.73 23.15
CA MET A 207 29.37 22.01 22.98
C MET A 207 29.29 22.57 21.58
N ALA A 208 29.16 21.70 20.56
CA ALA A 208 29.18 22.09 19.14
C ALA A 208 27.99 22.99 18.73
N LYS A 209 26.89 23.00 19.48
CA LYS A 209 25.74 23.87 19.21
C LYS A 209 25.88 25.31 19.69
N ASN A 210 26.68 25.57 20.70
CA ASN A 210 26.90 26.95 21.16
C ASN A 210 27.71 27.78 20.15
N VAL A 211 28.42 27.14 19.23
CA VAL A 211 29.26 27.82 18.22
C VAL A 211 28.48 28.13 16.92
N MET A 212 27.34 27.46 16.67
CA MET A 212 26.54 27.69 15.43
C MET A 212 25.37 28.67 15.58
N LEU A 213 25.11 29.17 16.80
CA LEU A 213 24.08 30.20 17.05
C LEU A 213 24.63 31.62 17.05
N ASP A 214 25.97 31.80 16.96
CA ASP A 214 26.65 33.10 16.92
C ASP A 214 27.24 33.44 15.53
N ARG A 215 26.62 32.94 14.46
CA ARG A 215 26.95 33.38 13.10
C ARG A 215 25.71 33.67 12.26
#